data_08a87eed8befb2792eba21d3afdf5a44
#
_entry.id   08a87eed8befb2792eba21d3afdf5a44
#
_cell.length_a   1.000
_cell.length_b   1.000
_cell.length_c   1.000
_cell.angle_alpha   90.00
_cell.angle_beta   90.00
_cell.angle_gamma   90.00
#
_symmetry.space_group_name_H-M   'P 1'
#
loop_
_entity.id
_entity.type
_entity.pdbx_description
1 polymer ?
#
loop_
_entity_poly.entity_id
_entity_poly.type
_entity_poly.pdbx_seq_one_letter_code
_entity_poly.pdbx_strand_id
1 'polypeptide(L)'
;MRPIFLLPTILACVFSFNGSALAAESPPVVLAIHDNRFEPEQLSLPSGIKLKLLIRNLDAIPTEFESFDLSREVIVPGHGEVTIYVGPLEPGSYQFFNDFNHEMHGSIVVTPNVK
;
A
#
# COMPACT_ATOMS: atom_id res chain seq x y z
N MET A 1 37.91 -3.11 -65.68
CA MET A 1 36.96 -2.43 -64.81
C MET A 1 36.42 -3.40 -63.79
N ARG A 2 36.81 -3.21 -62.52
CA ARG A 2 36.26 -4.03 -61.42
C ARG A 2 35.11 -3.30 -60.82
N PRO A 3 33.93 -3.88 -60.72
CA PRO A 3 32.85 -3.23 -59.98
C PRO A 3 33.17 -3.21 -58.49
N ILE A 4 33.15 -2.03 -57.90
CA ILE A 4 33.30 -1.87 -56.48
C ILE A 4 31.91 -2.10 -55.87
N PHE A 5 31.75 -3.25 -55.23
CA PHE A 5 30.56 -3.50 -54.45
C PHE A 5 30.75 -2.83 -53.09
N LEU A 6 30.09 -1.69 -52.92
CA LEU A 6 29.90 -1.11 -51.60
C LEU A 6 28.82 -1.93 -50.88
N LEU A 7 29.25 -2.77 -49.96
CA LEU A 7 28.33 -3.38 -49.02
C LEU A 7 27.79 -2.30 -48.12
N PRO A 8 26.48 -2.12 -48.01
CA PRO A 8 25.94 -1.22 -47.04
C PRO A 8 26.23 -1.83 -45.65
N THR A 9 27.03 -1.13 -44.87
CA THR A 9 27.17 -1.45 -43.45
C THR A 9 25.81 -1.19 -42.81
N ILE A 10 25.06 -2.26 -42.60
CA ILE A 10 23.85 -2.17 -41.79
C ILE A 10 24.33 -1.95 -40.37
N LEU A 11 24.27 -0.70 -39.98
CA LEU A 11 24.44 -0.32 -38.56
C LEU A 11 23.20 -0.84 -37.85
N ALA A 12 23.31 -2.04 -37.30
CA ALA A 12 22.27 -2.55 -36.40
C ALA A 12 22.29 -1.69 -35.12
N CYS A 13 21.41 -0.73 -35.08
CA CYS A 13 21.11 -0.05 -33.83
C CYS A 13 20.49 -1.08 -32.89
N VAL A 14 21.31 -1.66 -32.04
CA VAL A 14 20.81 -2.45 -30.91
C VAL A 14 20.24 -1.47 -29.94
N PHE A 15 18.93 -1.25 -29.99
CA PHE A 15 18.20 -0.57 -28.95
C PHE A 15 18.20 -1.49 -27.73
N SER A 16 19.18 -1.33 -26.86
CA SER A 16 19.11 -1.93 -25.54
C SER A 16 18.00 -1.22 -24.79
N PHE A 17 16.83 -1.84 -24.78
CA PHE A 17 15.80 -1.46 -23.82
C PHE A 17 16.31 -1.80 -22.42
N ASN A 18 17.01 -0.88 -21.79
CA ASN A 18 17.15 -0.90 -20.35
C ASN A 18 15.79 -0.49 -19.77
N GLY A 19 14.85 -1.41 -19.86
CA GLY A 19 13.65 -1.30 -19.05
C GLY A 19 14.10 -1.44 -17.60
N SER A 20 14.33 -0.33 -16.90
CA SER A 20 14.27 -0.37 -15.46
C SER A 20 12.88 -0.90 -15.14
N ALA A 21 12.82 -2.17 -14.73
CA ALA A 21 11.60 -2.70 -14.16
C ALA A 21 11.26 -1.79 -12.98
N LEU A 22 10.29 -0.88 -13.20
CA LEU A 22 9.65 -0.20 -12.10
C LEU A 22 9.13 -1.33 -11.21
N ALA A 23 9.72 -1.46 -10.02
CA ALA A 23 9.20 -2.36 -9.01
C ALA A 23 7.71 -2.05 -8.91
N ALA A 24 6.88 -3.00 -9.31
CA ALA A 24 5.44 -2.84 -9.19
C ALA A 24 5.15 -2.48 -7.73
N GLU A 25 4.57 -1.32 -7.49
CA GLU A 25 4.10 -0.99 -6.16
C GLU A 25 3.13 -2.09 -5.73
N SER A 26 3.32 -2.59 -4.51
CA SER A 26 2.36 -3.51 -3.91
C SER A 26 0.99 -2.86 -3.93
N PRO A 27 -0.07 -3.58 -4.32
CA PRO A 27 -1.41 -3.03 -4.27
C PRO A 27 -1.72 -2.56 -2.84
N PRO A 28 -2.51 -1.50 -2.68
CA PRO A 28 -2.87 -1.02 -1.35
C PRO A 28 -3.66 -2.08 -0.59
N VAL A 29 -3.41 -2.15 0.71
CA VAL A 29 -4.25 -2.92 1.61
C VAL A 29 -5.45 -2.07 1.96
N VAL A 30 -6.65 -2.61 1.82
CA VAL A 30 -7.88 -1.87 2.06
C VAL A 30 -8.44 -2.20 3.44
N LEU A 31 -8.67 -1.15 4.22
CA LEU A 31 -9.43 -1.20 5.45
C LEU A 31 -10.73 -0.44 5.22
N ALA A 32 -11.85 -1.13 5.19
CA ALA A 32 -13.15 -0.51 5.04
C ALA A 32 -13.75 -0.13 6.39
N ILE A 33 -14.59 0.89 6.38
CA ILE A 33 -15.46 1.27 7.49
C ILE A 33 -16.88 1.10 7.01
N HIS A 34 -17.64 0.25 7.68
CA HIS A 34 -19.01 -0.05 7.30
C HIS A 34 -19.81 -0.45 8.53
N ASP A 35 -21.01 0.10 8.69
CA ASP A 35 -21.90 -0.16 9.83
C ASP A 35 -21.20 0.03 11.19
N ASN A 36 -20.45 1.12 11.35
CA ASN A 36 -19.67 1.43 12.55
C ASN A 36 -18.66 0.36 12.93
N ARG A 37 -18.08 -0.31 11.94
CA ARG A 37 -17.04 -1.33 12.13
C ARG A 37 -15.90 -1.12 11.17
N PHE A 38 -14.72 -1.52 11.58
CA PHE A 38 -13.62 -1.73 10.67
C PHE A 38 -13.73 -3.12 10.04
N GLU A 39 -13.59 -3.20 8.73
CA GLU A 39 -13.66 -4.44 7.97
C GLU A 39 -12.40 -4.62 7.12
N PRO A 40 -11.59 -5.62 7.39
CA PRO A 40 -11.65 -6.55 8.52
C PRO A 40 -11.27 -5.88 9.85
N GLU A 41 -11.73 -6.40 10.97
CA GLU A 41 -11.32 -5.92 12.29
C GLU A 41 -9.87 -6.28 12.60
N GLN A 42 -9.36 -7.33 11.97
CA GLN A 42 -7.96 -7.73 12.07
C GLN A 42 -7.34 -7.84 10.68
N LEU A 43 -6.38 -6.98 10.41
CA LEU A 43 -5.56 -7.03 9.21
C LEU A 43 -4.29 -7.82 9.47
N SER A 44 -3.94 -8.72 8.55
CA SER A 44 -2.65 -9.41 8.58
C SER A 44 -1.71 -8.80 7.55
N LEU A 45 -0.58 -8.30 7.98
CA LEU A 45 0.40 -7.64 7.13
C LEU A 45 1.79 -8.28 7.26
N PRO A 46 2.58 -8.27 6.19
CA PRO A 46 3.95 -8.74 6.27
C PRO A 46 4.85 -7.74 7.02
N SER A 47 5.88 -8.25 7.68
CA SER A 47 6.87 -7.42 8.37
C SER A 47 7.90 -6.85 7.40
N GLY A 48 8.55 -5.77 7.81
CA GLY A 48 9.76 -5.27 7.18
C GLY A 48 9.57 -4.50 5.88
N ILE A 49 8.35 -4.22 5.46
CA ILE A 49 8.08 -3.43 4.25
C ILE A 49 7.16 -2.25 4.54
N LYS A 50 7.36 -1.19 3.78
CA LYS A 50 6.45 -0.04 3.82
C LYS A 50 5.18 -0.39 3.07
N LEU A 51 4.05 -0.21 3.72
CA LEU A 51 2.74 -0.59 3.21
C LEU A 51 1.88 0.64 2.97
N LYS A 52 1.09 0.57 1.91
CA LYS A 52 0.08 1.56 1.59
C LYS A 52 -1.26 1.05 2.11
N LEU A 53 -1.84 1.77 3.07
CA LEU A 53 -3.13 1.46 3.67
C LEU A 53 -4.17 2.44 3.15
N LEU A 54 -5.16 1.92 2.44
CA LEU A 54 -6.30 2.68 1.98
C LEU A 54 -7.46 2.48 2.94
N ILE A 55 -7.86 3.53 3.62
CA ILE A 55 -8.99 3.51 4.56
C ILE A 55 -10.19 4.09 3.83
N ARG A 56 -11.20 3.28 3.60
CA ARG A 56 -12.40 3.66 2.85
C ARG A 56 -13.61 3.65 3.77
N ASN A 57 -14.22 4.81 3.94
CA ASN A 57 -15.41 4.97 4.77
C ASN A 57 -16.67 4.84 3.92
N LEU A 58 -17.40 3.75 4.08
CA LEU A 58 -18.67 3.50 3.40
C LEU A 58 -19.86 4.09 4.16
N ASP A 59 -19.65 4.55 5.39
CA ASP A 59 -20.67 5.19 6.20
C ASP A 59 -20.74 6.70 5.91
N ALA A 60 -21.87 7.32 6.23
CA ALA A 60 -22.05 8.76 6.07
C ALA A 60 -21.31 9.58 7.14
N ILE A 61 -21.04 8.97 8.29
CA ILE A 61 -20.43 9.63 9.44
C ILE A 61 -18.91 9.55 9.32
N PRO A 62 -18.17 10.66 9.54
CA PRO A 62 -16.72 10.63 9.56
C PRO A 62 -16.17 9.72 10.66
N THR A 63 -15.01 9.12 10.39
CA THR A 63 -14.27 8.31 11.36
C THR A 63 -12.89 8.93 11.56
N GLU A 64 -12.46 9.07 12.78
CA GLU A 64 -11.07 9.40 13.07
C GLU A 64 -10.30 8.12 13.37
N PHE A 65 -9.53 7.67 12.36
CA PHE A 65 -8.63 6.54 12.54
C PHE A 65 -7.46 6.97 13.40
N GLU A 66 -7.28 6.32 14.53
CA GLU A 66 -6.18 6.59 15.43
C GLU A 66 -5.49 5.31 15.87
N SER A 67 -4.18 5.34 15.88
CA SER A 67 -3.34 4.27 16.40
C SER A 67 -2.15 4.84 17.15
N PHE A 68 -2.09 4.62 18.44
CA PHE A 68 -0.92 4.99 19.24
C PHE A 68 0.28 4.11 18.85
N ASP A 69 0.03 2.83 18.62
CA ASP A 69 1.09 1.87 18.25
C ASP A 69 1.76 2.22 16.92
N LEU A 70 1.02 2.78 15.99
CA LEU A 70 1.52 3.19 14.67
C LEU A 70 1.92 4.68 14.62
N SER A 71 1.59 5.45 15.65
CA SER A 71 1.73 6.92 15.65
C SER A 71 1.04 7.55 14.45
N ARG A 72 -0.22 7.16 14.23
CA ARG A 72 -1.05 7.68 13.13
C ARG A 72 -2.38 8.18 13.64
N GLU A 73 -2.82 9.27 13.04
CA GLU A 73 -4.12 9.88 13.28
C GLU A 73 -4.60 10.53 11.99
N VAL A 74 -5.79 10.17 11.51
CA VAL A 74 -6.36 10.76 10.31
C VAL A 74 -7.88 10.69 10.34
N ILE A 75 -8.52 11.77 9.90
CA ILE A 75 -9.97 11.80 9.72
C ILE A 75 -10.31 11.28 8.33
N VAL A 76 -11.17 10.27 8.28
CA VAL A 76 -11.71 9.74 7.04
C VAL A 76 -13.13 10.27 6.89
N PRO A 77 -13.38 11.14 5.90
CA PRO A 77 -14.72 11.70 5.71
C PRO A 77 -15.76 10.64 5.43
N GLY A 78 -17.00 10.93 5.75
CA GLY A 78 -18.11 10.07 5.34
C GLY A 78 -18.11 9.88 3.82
N HIS A 79 -18.32 8.66 3.34
CA HIS A 79 -18.25 8.27 1.94
C HIS A 79 -16.93 8.62 1.25
N GLY A 80 -15.88 8.89 2.03
CA GLY A 80 -14.56 9.25 1.53
C GLY A 80 -13.51 8.17 1.81
N GLU A 81 -12.31 8.45 1.35
CA GLU A 81 -11.18 7.57 1.57
C GLU A 81 -9.89 8.37 1.79
N VAL A 82 -9.00 7.78 2.56
CA VAL A 82 -7.68 8.36 2.85
C VAL A 82 -6.63 7.26 2.70
N THR A 83 -5.50 7.61 2.14
CA THR A 83 -4.36 6.72 2.05
C THR A 83 -3.32 7.14 3.07
N ILE A 84 -2.86 6.18 3.87
CA ILE A 84 -1.72 6.37 4.76
C ILE A 84 -0.65 5.32 4.48
N TYR A 85 0.58 5.63 4.85
CA TYR A 85 1.68 4.67 4.76
C TYR A 85 2.05 4.22 6.16
N VAL A 86 2.22 2.92 6.34
CA VAL A 86 2.63 2.32 7.60
C VAL A 86 3.84 1.43 7.38
N GLY A 87 4.68 1.36 8.38
CA GLY A 87 5.86 0.51 8.34
C GLY A 87 7.12 1.17 7.77
N PRO A 88 8.18 0.38 7.64
CA PRO A 88 8.27 -1.06 7.98
C PRO A 88 7.93 -1.37 9.43
N LEU A 89 7.15 -2.43 9.66
CA LEU A 89 6.74 -2.85 10.99
C LEU A 89 7.43 -4.15 11.38
N GLU A 90 7.78 -4.26 12.66
CA GLU A 90 8.23 -5.50 13.24
C GLU A 90 7.05 -6.45 13.52
N PRO A 91 7.27 -7.77 13.58
CA PRO A 91 6.22 -8.69 13.99
C PRO A 91 5.60 -8.30 15.33
N GLY A 92 4.29 -8.36 15.40
CA GLY A 92 3.54 -7.97 16.58
C GLY A 92 2.12 -7.58 16.26
N SER A 93 1.44 -7.05 17.26
CA SER A 93 0.06 -6.59 17.15
C SER A 93 0.01 -5.08 17.39
N TYR A 94 -0.69 -4.38 16.52
CA TYR A 94 -0.83 -2.93 16.54
C TYR A 94 -2.30 -2.58 16.58
N GLN A 95 -2.71 -1.86 17.62
CA GLN A 95 -4.11 -1.54 17.81
C GLN A 95 -4.48 -0.22 17.12
N PHE A 96 -5.70 -0.14 16.62
CA PHE A 96 -6.29 1.09 16.13
C PHE A 96 -7.75 1.20 16.54
N PHE A 97 -8.28 2.38 16.51
CA PHE A 97 -9.66 2.65 16.91
C PHE A 97 -10.18 3.92 16.25
N ASN A 98 -11.48 4.14 16.38
CA ASN A 98 -12.12 5.39 15.98
C ASN A 98 -12.19 6.32 17.20
N ASP A 99 -11.47 7.45 17.15
CA ASP A 99 -11.46 8.39 18.28
C ASP A 99 -12.81 9.10 18.49
N PHE A 100 -13.68 9.09 17.48
CA PHE A 100 -15.05 9.58 17.63
C PHE A 100 -16.00 8.55 18.27
N ASN A 101 -15.61 7.29 18.30
CA ASN A 101 -16.40 6.19 18.86
C ASN A 101 -15.46 5.04 19.26
N HIS A 102 -15.05 5.02 20.50
CA HIS A 102 -14.03 4.08 21.01
C HIS A 102 -14.50 2.60 21.04
N GLU A 103 -15.79 2.34 20.89
CA GLU A 103 -16.26 0.96 20.74
C GLU A 103 -15.85 0.36 19.41
N MET A 104 -15.53 1.21 18.44
CA MET A 104 -15.08 0.81 17.12
C MET A 104 -13.56 0.71 17.08
N HIS A 105 -13.04 -0.50 17.07
CA HIS A 105 -11.61 -0.78 17.12
C HIS A 105 -11.22 -1.97 16.27
N GLY A 106 -9.95 -2.10 16.00
CA GLY A 106 -9.37 -3.21 15.26
C GLY A 106 -7.89 -3.36 15.56
N SER A 107 -7.27 -4.28 14.85
CA SER A 107 -5.84 -4.53 15.01
C SER A 107 -5.18 -4.91 13.69
N ILE A 108 -3.90 -4.61 13.63
CA ILE A 108 -3.00 -5.09 12.59
C ILE A 108 -2.09 -6.14 13.24
N VAL A 109 -2.08 -7.35 12.69
CA VAL A 109 -1.17 -8.40 13.09
C VAL A 109 -0.09 -8.53 12.03
N VAL A 110 1.14 -8.26 12.42
CA VAL A 110 2.30 -8.34 11.54
C VAL A 110 3.02 -9.66 11.81
N THR A 111 3.12 -10.47 10.77
CA THR A 111 3.77 -11.78 10.83
C THR A 111 5.18 -11.71 10.28
N PRO A 112 6.12 -12.52 10.80
CA PRO A 112 7.46 -12.58 10.25
C PRO A 112 7.45 -12.98 8.77
N ASN A 113 8.32 -12.32 7.98
CA ASN A 113 8.61 -12.82 6.64
C ASN A 113 9.43 -14.11 6.79
N VAL A 114 8.77 -15.23 6.55
CA VAL A 114 9.46 -16.52 6.48
C VAL A 114 9.97 -16.66 5.05
N LYS A 115 11.29 -16.65 4.93
CA LYS A 115 11.93 -17.01 3.67
C LYS A 115 11.93 -18.52 3.51
#